data_dd2c926165783db34f7b23f7ad07a715
#
_entry.id   dd2c926165783db34f7b23f7ad07a715
#
_cell.length_a   1.000
_cell.length_b   1.000
_cell.length_c   1.000
_cell.angle_alpha   90.00
_cell.angle_beta   90.00
_cell.angle_gamma   90.00
#
_symmetry.space_group_name_H-M   'P 1'
#
loop_
_entity.id
_entity.type
_entity.pdbx_description
1 polymer ?
#
loop_
_entity_poly.entity_id
_entity_poly.type
_entity_poly.pdbx_seq_one_letter_code
_entity_poly.pdbx_strand_id
1 'polypeptide(L)'
;MPSLLPPPAADAKESAPPRVSYRHSRDLILPHQRKIAVIGLGYVGLPVAVAFARSGAAVTGFDIESGRIEELCAGIDRTLEVEKADLLHPTLSFTADPEALAGPDFYIVTVPTPIDDAHRPDLTSLFAASDTVGRFLKRGDIVVYESTVYPGAIEEDCAPRLERASGLHCGRDFTLGYSPERINPGDKTHRFETITKVVSGQDDETLRIVADVYGSVVTAGIHRAPSIKVAEAAKVIENTQRDLNIAFMNELSALFERLDIDTGDVLAAAGTKWNFQRFYPGLVGGHCIGVDPYYLTYRAEKAGYDPQVILAGRRINDGVGHRIARECVRRLLRRKNGAAATVTVLGMTFKENVPDTRNSKVADIVAELQSFGLAVQVHDPLADPAQVKHEYGIGLLPMEALRPADAVIFAVAHDAYVKGGWPLLKKLLKDGGGIVLDVKSKLDRAAQPDGVDLWRL
;
A
#
# COMPACT_ATOMS: atom_id res chain seq x y z
N MET A 1 -2.15 -34.63 -12.40
CA MET A 1 -2.75 -33.81 -11.33
C MET A 1 -1.64 -33.48 -10.34
N PRO A 2 -1.14 -32.25 -10.25
CA PRO A 2 -0.15 -31.90 -9.23
C PRO A 2 -0.83 -31.72 -7.88
N SER A 3 -0.21 -32.26 -6.83
CA SER A 3 -0.65 -32.23 -5.45
C SER A 3 -0.72 -30.80 -4.93
N LEU A 4 -1.90 -30.35 -4.53
CA LEU A 4 -2.13 -29.12 -3.79
C LEU A 4 -1.59 -29.29 -2.37
N LEU A 5 -0.84 -28.30 -1.89
CA LEU A 5 -0.36 -28.20 -0.53
C LEU A 5 -1.51 -28.29 0.50
N PRO A 6 -1.28 -28.87 1.67
CA PRO A 6 -2.31 -29.01 2.70
C PRO A 6 -2.74 -27.65 3.26
N PRO A 7 -3.98 -27.52 3.77
CA PRO A 7 -4.48 -26.28 4.37
C PRO A 7 -3.73 -25.96 5.67
N PRO A 8 -3.61 -24.67 6.03
CA PRO A 8 -3.09 -24.31 7.33
C PRO A 8 -4.04 -24.81 8.43
N ALA A 9 -3.46 -25.37 9.47
CA ALA A 9 -4.18 -25.89 10.63
C ALA A 9 -4.99 -24.77 11.30
N ALA A 10 -6.25 -25.09 11.60
CA ALA A 10 -7.11 -24.28 12.44
C ALA A 10 -6.73 -24.47 13.92
N ASP A 11 -6.92 -23.39 14.70
CA ASP A 11 -6.88 -23.32 16.15
C ASP A 11 -5.50 -23.40 16.85
N ALA A 12 -4.84 -22.25 16.91
CA ALA A 12 -3.93 -21.95 18.01
C ALA A 12 -4.50 -20.81 18.86
N LYS A 13 -4.79 -21.13 20.12
CA LYS A 13 -5.22 -20.18 21.16
C LYS A 13 -4.29 -18.99 21.24
N GLU A 14 -4.85 -17.78 21.24
CA GLU A 14 -4.12 -16.54 21.54
C GLU A 14 -3.37 -16.66 22.85
N SER A 15 -2.06 -16.84 22.76
CA SER A 15 -1.14 -16.56 23.86
C SER A 15 -0.60 -15.14 23.69
N ALA A 16 -0.65 -14.35 24.75
CA ALA A 16 -0.12 -13.00 24.77
C ALA A 16 1.33 -12.97 24.22
N PRO A 17 1.72 -11.91 23.46
CA PRO A 17 3.05 -11.85 22.89
C PRO A 17 4.10 -11.84 24.01
N PRO A 18 5.22 -12.55 23.85
CA PRO A 18 6.30 -12.55 24.83
C PRO A 18 6.86 -11.13 24.97
N ARG A 19 7.02 -10.68 26.21
CA ARG A 19 7.74 -9.45 26.51
C ARG A 19 9.19 -9.63 26.01
N VAL A 20 9.55 -8.86 24.99
CA VAL A 20 10.93 -8.79 24.49
C VAL A 20 11.78 -8.12 25.59
N SER A 21 12.53 -8.91 26.32
CA SER A 21 13.57 -8.39 27.21
C SER A 21 14.76 -8.00 26.36
N TYR A 22 15.05 -6.72 26.26
CA TYR A 22 16.29 -6.22 25.66
C TYR A 22 17.49 -6.77 26.41
N ARG A 23 18.16 -7.78 25.85
CA ARG A 23 19.50 -8.13 26.26
C ARG A 23 20.45 -7.04 25.77
N HIS A 24 21.19 -6.43 26.70
CA HIS A 24 22.25 -5.47 26.39
C HIS A 24 23.22 -6.08 25.37
N SER A 25 23.49 -5.33 24.32
CA SER A 25 24.33 -5.68 23.16
C SER A 25 25.81 -5.77 23.57
N ARG A 26 26.21 -6.89 24.21
CA ARG A 26 27.61 -7.33 24.24
C ARG A 26 27.63 -8.71 23.59
N ASP A 27 28.27 -8.79 22.39
CA ASP A 27 28.57 -10.02 21.63
C ASP A 27 27.51 -10.49 20.59
N LEU A 28 26.80 -9.61 19.89
CA LEU A 28 26.15 -9.98 18.63
C LEU A 28 27.22 -9.98 17.52
N ILE A 29 27.77 -11.16 17.18
CA ILE A 29 28.58 -11.33 15.97
C ILE A 29 27.60 -11.27 14.82
N LEU A 30 27.57 -10.14 14.09
CA LEU A 30 26.79 -10.02 12.85
C LEU A 30 27.31 -11.02 11.83
N PRO A 31 26.44 -11.71 11.08
CA PRO A 31 26.84 -12.61 10.01
C PRO A 31 27.53 -11.88 8.84
N HIS A 32 27.56 -10.54 8.87
CA HIS A 32 28.23 -9.68 7.90
C HIS A 32 28.91 -8.49 8.60
N GLN A 33 29.89 -7.88 7.93
CA GLN A 33 30.59 -6.68 8.39
C GLN A 33 30.24 -5.43 7.55
N ARG A 34 29.14 -5.47 6.79
CA ARG A 34 28.73 -4.39 5.89
C ARG A 34 28.27 -3.15 6.68
N LYS A 35 28.68 -1.97 6.20
CA LYS A 35 28.17 -0.68 6.62
C LYS A 35 27.01 -0.31 5.70
N ILE A 36 25.84 -0.11 6.26
CA ILE A 36 24.61 0.02 5.51
C ILE A 36 24.24 1.49 5.34
N ALA A 37 23.88 1.88 4.12
CA ALA A 37 23.15 3.13 3.86
C ALA A 37 21.72 2.79 3.41
N VAL A 38 20.73 3.45 4.00
CA VAL A 38 19.33 3.38 3.55
C VAL A 38 18.94 4.73 2.94
N ILE A 39 18.56 4.71 1.67
CA ILE A 39 18.27 5.90 0.86
C ILE A 39 16.75 6.05 0.70
N GLY A 40 16.19 7.13 1.26
CA GLY A 40 14.76 7.36 1.40
C GLY A 40 14.24 6.85 2.74
N LEU A 41 13.81 7.75 3.62
CA LEU A 41 13.39 7.44 5.00
C LEU A 41 11.88 7.63 5.19
N GLY A 42 11.12 7.14 4.21
CA GLY A 42 9.67 7.03 4.28
C GLY A 42 9.22 5.84 5.14
N TYR A 43 7.96 5.45 4.96
CA TYR A 43 7.33 4.32 5.69
C TYR A 43 7.95 2.94 5.37
N VAL A 44 8.79 2.83 4.33
CA VAL A 44 9.56 1.62 4.00
C VAL A 44 10.98 1.71 4.58
N GLY A 45 11.73 2.73 4.18
CA GLY A 45 13.16 2.81 4.48
C GLY A 45 13.46 3.03 5.95
N LEU A 46 12.61 3.78 6.68
CA LEU A 46 12.84 4.01 8.10
C LEU A 46 12.75 2.72 8.94
N PRO A 47 11.69 1.88 8.82
CA PRO A 47 11.67 0.57 9.48
C PRO A 47 12.85 -0.33 9.12
N VAL A 48 13.28 -0.34 7.85
CA VAL A 48 14.46 -1.09 7.38
C VAL A 48 15.73 -0.60 8.08
N ALA A 49 15.97 0.72 8.11
CA ALA A 49 17.15 1.30 8.77
C ALA A 49 17.19 0.95 10.27
N VAL A 50 16.06 1.05 10.94
CA VAL A 50 15.91 0.71 12.36
C VAL A 50 16.13 -0.79 12.62
N ALA A 51 15.59 -1.67 11.79
CA ALA A 51 15.78 -3.11 11.93
C ALA A 51 17.27 -3.48 11.86
N PHE A 52 18.01 -2.93 10.91
CA PHE A 52 19.45 -3.14 10.81
C PHE A 52 20.21 -2.52 11.99
N ALA A 53 19.85 -1.33 12.44
CA ALA A 53 20.47 -0.72 13.60
C ALA A 53 20.29 -1.55 14.88
N ARG A 54 19.08 -2.07 15.10
CA ARG A 54 18.77 -2.98 16.23
C ARG A 54 19.61 -4.27 16.20
N SER A 55 20.01 -4.75 15.03
CA SER A 55 20.90 -5.91 14.91
C SER A 55 22.36 -5.57 15.25
N GLY A 56 22.70 -4.29 15.45
CA GLY A 56 24.04 -3.81 15.76
C GLY A 56 24.83 -3.36 14.52
N ALA A 57 24.25 -3.38 13.32
CA ALA A 57 24.89 -2.85 12.12
C ALA A 57 25.04 -1.32 12.21
N ALA A 58 26.14 -0.80 11.64
CA ALA A 58 26.29 0.65 11.43
C ALA A 58 25.42 1.09 10.25
N VAL A 59 24.44 1.95 10.51
CA VAL A 59 23.44 2.39 9.52
C VAL A 59 23.47 3.89 9.35
N THR A 60 23.57 4.33 8.10
CA THR A 60 23.37 5.72 7.69
C THR A 60 22.04 5.84 6.95
N GLY A 61 21.07 6.48 7.57
CA GLY A 61 19.80 6.85 6.93
C GLY A 61 19.96 8.18 6.19
N PHE A 62 19.74 8.17 4.89
CA PHE A 62 19.81 9.35 4.04
C PHE A 62 18.45 9.70 3.44
N ASP A 63 18.06 10.97 3.57
CA ASP A 63 16.91 11.51 2.86
C ASP A 63 17.21 12.91 2.35
N ILE A 64 16.69 13.27 1.18
CA ILE A 64 16.88 14.60 0.59
C ILE A 64 16.07 15.68 1.30
N GLU A 65 15.05 15.30 2.05
CA GLU A 65 14.16 16.21 2.78
C GLU A 65 14.77 16.58 4.15
N SER A 66 15.40 17.75 4.24
CA SER A 66 16.04 18.21 5.49
C SER A 66 15.07 18.25 6.67
N GLY A 67 13.82 18.65 6.46
CA GLY A 67 12.79 18.64 7.50
C GLY A 67 12.50 17.24 8.03
N ARG A 68 12.54 16.20 7.17
CA ARG A 68 12.42 14.80 7.60
C ARG A 68 13.60 14.39 8.49
N ILE A 69 14.81 14.78 8.13
CA ILE A 69 16.01 14.50 8.91
C ILE A 69 15.97 15.19 10.27
N GLU A 70 15.55 16.46 10.32
CA GLU A 70 15.39 17.19 11.60
C GLU A 70 14.38 16.50 12.54
N GLU A 71 13.23 16.06 12.02
CA GLU A 71 12.24 15.30 12.80
C GLU A 71 12.83 14.00 13.35
N LEU A 72 13.48 13.20 12.50
CA LEU A 72 14.05 11.91 12.90
C LEU A 72 15.15 12.10 13.95
N CYS A 73 16.02 13.10 13.81
CA CYS A 73 17.04 13.45 14.80
C CYS A 73 16.42 13.90 16.14
N ALA A 74 15.24 14.53 16.09
CA ALA A 74 14.48 14.89 17.31
C ALA A 74 13.71 13.70 17.91
N GLY A 75 13.78 12.54 17.28
CA GLY A 75 13.05 11.33 17.71
C GLY A 75 11.57 11.38 17.40
N ILE A 76 11.20 12.04 16.28
CA ILE A 76 9.83 12.17 15.79
C ILE A 76 9.70 11.43 14.47
N ASP A 77 8.76 10.48 14.39
CA ASP A 77 8.39 9.81 13.16
C ASP A 77 6.97 10.19 12.74
N ARG A 78 6.83 11.04 11.70
CA ARG A 78 5.53 11.43 11.13
C ARG A 78 4.78 10.27 10.48
N THR A 79 5.48 9.18 10.14
CA THR A 79 4.85 7.98 9.53
C THR A 79 4.27 7.03 10.58
N LEU A 80 4.57 7.22 11.86
CA LEU A 80 4.13 6.41 13.00
C LEU A 80 4.49 4.92 12.91
N GLU A 81 5.54 4.59 12.15
CA GLU A 81 6.01 3.22 11.95
C GLU A 81 7.04 2.80 13.01
N VAL A 82 7.77 3.77 13.59
CA VAL A 82 8.91 3.51 14.47
C VAL A 82 8.80 4.27 15.78
N GLU A 83 9.15 3.61 16.87
CA GLU A 83 9.17 4.20 18.22
C GLU A 83 10.37 5.14 18.41
N LYS A 84 10.21 6.19 19.22
CA LYS A 84 11.26 7.17 19.51
C LYS A 84 12.57 6.55 19.99
N ALA A 85 12.48 5.53 20.82
CA ALA A 85 13.67 4.85 21.39
C ALA A 85 14.54 4.22 20.29
N ASP A 86 13.93 3.75 19.22
CA ASP A 86 14.63 3.11 18.12
C ASP A 86 15.28 4.11 17.16
N LEU A 87 14.66 5.30 17.02
CA LEU A 87 15.26 6.40 16.24
C LEU A 87 16.57 6.90 16.86
N LEU A 88 16.70 6.79 18.17
CA LEU A 88 17.88 7.22 18.92
C LEU A 88 18.90 6.07 19.15
N HIS A 89 18.83 5.01 18.34
CA HIS A 89 19.77 3.88 18.47
C HIS A 89 21.21 4.33 18.14
N PRO A 90 22.23 3.95 18.93
CA PRO A 90 23.59 4.48 18.80
C PRO A 90 24.31 4.13 17.48
N THR A 91 23.87 3.09 16.77
CA THR A 91 24.43 2.68 15.47
C THR A 91 23.68 3.26 14.28
N LEU A 92 22.64 4.08 14.53
CA LEU A 92 21.81 4.71 13.50
C LEU A 92 22.12 6.22 13.46
N SER A 93 22.41 6.73 12.27
CA SER A 93 22.57 8.16 12.02
C SER A 93 21.68 8.60 10.88
N PHE A 94 21.17 9.83 10.93
CA PHE A 94 20.33 10.42 9.90
C PHE A 94 21.02 11.64 9.30
N THR A 95 20.95 11.80 7.99
CA THR A 95 21.59 12.92 7.28
C THR A 95 20.89 13.24 5.96
N ALA A 96 20.91 14.52 5.58
CA ALA A 96 20.60 14.99 4.24
C ALA A 96 21.87 15.33 3.42
N ASP A 97 23.05 15.18 4.02
CA ASP A 97 24.33 15.40 3.35
C ASP A 97 24.74 14.13 2.58
N PRO A 98 24.80 14.17 1.24
CA PRO A 98 25.19 13.02 0.44
C PRO A 98 26.63 12.57 0.66
N GLU A 99 27.54 13.43 1.16
CA GLU A 99 28.93 13.05 1.45
C GLU A 99 29.04 11.93 2.49
N ALA A 100 28.04 11.78 3.36
CA ALA A 100 27.98 10.68 4.32
C ALA A 100 27.84 9.30 3.65
N LEU A 101 27.44 9.24 2.38
CA LEU A 101 27.33 8.01 1.59
C LEU A 101 28.70 7.45 1.15
N ALA A 102 29.81 8.18 1.33
CA ALA A 102 31.15 7.67 1.05
C ALA A 102 31.59 6.54 1.99
N GLY A 103 31.04 6.48 3.21
CA GLY A 103 31.42 5.52 4.25
C GLY A 103 30.82 4.11 4.11
N PRO A 104 29.55 3.96 3.78
CA PRO A 104 28.88 2.67 3.56
C PRO A 104 29.45 1.88 2.39
N ASP A 105 29.15 0.58 2.35
CA ASP A 105 29.52 -0.37 1.27
C ASP A 105 28.34 -1.28 0.85
N PHE A 106 27.17 -1.05 1.48
CA PHE A 106 25.92 -1.74 1.16
C PHE A 106 24.79 -0.72 1.19
N TYR A 107 24.24 -0.42 0.01
CA TYR A 107 23.21 0.61 -0.16
C TYR A 107 21.86 -0.03 -0.37
N ILE A 108 20.83 0.43 0.36
CA ILE A 108 19.44 -0.01 0.21
C ILE A 108 18.61 1.19 -0.24
N VAL A 109 18.06 1.12 -1.45
CA VAL A 109 17.28 2.20 -2.06
C VAL A 109 15.79 1.91 -1.89
N THR A 110 15.09 2.82 -1.17
CA THR A 110 13.69 2.66 -0.75
C THR A 110 12.83 3.88 -1.12
N VAL A 111 13.25 4.62 -2.13
CA VAL A 111 12.53 5.82 -2.58
C VAL A 111 11.22 5.49 -3.26
N PRO A 112 10.21 6.41 -3.23
CA PRO A 112 8.93 6.18 -3.86
C PRO A 112 9.03 6.08 -5.39
N THR A 113 8.17 5.25 -5.95
CA THR A 113 8.02 5.02 -7.39
C THR A 113 6.53 5.08 -7.75
N PRO A 114 5.96 6.29 -7.91
CA PRO A 114 4.55 6.46 -8.27
C PRO A 114 4.31 6.18 -9.77
N ILE A 115 3.07 6.36 -10.20
CA ILE A 115 2.69 6.44 -11.62
C ILE A 115 2.29 7.87 -11.96
N ASP A 116 2.49 8.26 -13.21
CA ASP A 116 2.01 9.52 -13.76
C ASP A 116 0.51 9.48 -14.12
N ASP A 117 -0.04 10.61 -14.57
CA ASP A 117 -1.44 10.73 -14.98
C ASP A 117 -1.80 9.82 -16.19
N ALA A 118 -0.81 9.37 -16.94
CA ALA A 118 -0.98 8.41 -18.03
C ALA A 118 -0.82 6.94 -17.55
N HIS A 119 -0.80 6.72 -16.23
CA HIS A 119 -0.60 5.42 -15.58
C HIS A 119 0.73 4.75 -15.96
N ARG A 120 1.79 5.54 -16.22
CA ARG A 120 3.13 5.03 -16.50
C ARG A 120 3.99 5.13 -15.24
N PRO A 121 4.90 4.17 -15.00
CA PRO A 121 5.86 4.25 -13.90
C PRO A 121 6.67 5.55 -13.94
N ASP A 122 6.63 6.33 -12.86
CA ASP A 122 7.53 7.46 -12.67
C ASP A 122 8.72 7.03 -11.79
N LEU A 123 9.86 6.84 -12.43
CA LEU A 123 11.11 6.43 -11.79
C LEU A 123 12.04 7.60 -11.50
N THR A 124 11.56 8.84 -11.56
CA THR A 124 12.39 10.06 -11.38
C THR A 124 13.13 10.02 -10.05
N SER A 125 12.45 9.72 -8.94
CA SER A 125 13.08 9.62 -7.61
C SER A 125 14.10 8.48 -7.54
N LEU A 126 13.81 7.34 -8.17
CA LEU A 126 14.69 6.18 -8.22
C LEU A 126 15.96 6.49 -9.02
N PHE A 127 15.82 7.22 -10.11
CA PHE A 127 16.93 7.66 -10.94
C PHE A 127 17.81 8.68 -10.21
N ALA A 128 17.21 9.65 -9.52
CA ALA A 128 17.96 10.61 -8.72
C ALA A 128 18.71 9.94 -7.57
N ALA A 129 18.10 8.95 -6.90
CA ALA A 129 18.75 8.17 -5.86
C ALA A 129 19.92 7.36 -6.42
N SER A 130 19.76 6.73 -7.61
CA SER A 130 20.82 5.99 -8.29
C SER A 130 21.99 6.91 -8.68
N ASP A 131 21.70 8.11 -9.23
CA ASP A 131 22.72 9.10 -9.58
C ASP A 131 23.46 9.61 -8.32
N THR A 132 22.76 9.74 -7.19
CA THR A 132 23.35 10.15 -5.91
C THR A 132 24.26 9.07 -5.34
N VAL A 133 23.78 7.83 -5.23
CA VAL A 133 24.56 6.68 -4.74
C VAL A 133 25.79 6.46 -5.65
N GLY A 134 25.59 6.52 -6.97
CA GLY A 134 26.65 6.31 -7.95
C GLY A 134 27.88 7.16 -7.72
N ARG A 135 27.74 8.43 -7.29
CA ARG A 135 28.86 9.33 -6.99
C ARG A 135 29.80 8.83 -5.89
N PHE A 136 29.32 7.98 -5.00
CA PHE A 136 30.05 7.49 -3.83
C PHE A 136 30.41 6.00 -3.89
N LEU A 137 30.01 5.30 -4.98
CA LEU A 137 30.33 3.88 -5.16
C LEU A 137 31.82 3.60 -5.23
N LYS A 138 32.20 2.53 -4.58
CA LYS A 138 33.56 1.97 -4.57
C LYS A 138 33.54 0.54 -5.11
N ARG A 139 34.72 0.02 -5.46
CA ARG A 139 34.85 -1.38 -5.83
C ARG A 139 34.46 -2.32 -4.67
N GLY A 140 33.62 -3.32 -4.97
CA GLY A 140 33.10 -4.27 -4.01
C GLY A 140 31.82 -3.85 -3.30
N ASP A 141 31.29 -2.64 -3.60
CA ASP A 141 30.02 -2.18 -3.07
C ASP A 141 28.83 -2.93 -3.70
N ILE A 142 27.74 -3.01 -2.95
CA ILE A 142 26.49 -3.63 -3.39
C ILE A 142 25.36 -2.61 -3.25
N VAL A 143 24.58 -2.44 -4.32
CA VAL A 143 23.36 -1.61 -4.31
C VAL A 143 22.13 -2.51 -4.42
N VAL A 144 21.30 -2.53 -3.38
CA VAL A 144 20.03 -3.27 -3.34
C VAL A 144 18.88 -2.28 -3.46
N TYR A 145 17.96 -2.57 -4.35
CA TYR A 145 16.73 -1.79 -4.49
C TYR A 145 15.57 -2.52 -3.80
N GLU A 146 14.78 -1.77 -3.05
CA GLU A 146 13.51 -2.26 -2.46
C GLU A 146 12.29 -1.55 -3.06
N SER A 147 12.51 -0.43 -3.75
CA SER A 147 11.45 0.30 -4.45
C SER A 147 10.74 -0.61 -5.45
N THR A 148 9.41 -0.47 -5.57
CA THR A 148 8.63 -1.23 -6.55
C THR A 148 8.99 -0.80 -7.97
N VAL A 149 9.34 -1.76 -8.82
CA VAL A 149 9.71 -1.53 -10.21
C VAL A 149 9.15 -2.63 -11.12
N TYR A 150 9.13 -2.38 -12.43
CA TYR A 150 8.80 -3.42 -13.41
C TYR A 150 10.00 -4.37 -13.63
N PRO A 151 9.76 -5.61 -14.08
CA PRO A 151 10.82 -6.59 -14.34
C PRO A 151 11.85 -6.07 -15.35
N GLY A 152 13.11 -6.02 -14.92
CA GLY A 152 14.26 -5.53 -15.67
C GLY A 152 14.65 -4.08 -15.41
N ALA A 153 13.88 -3.31 -14.63
CA ALA A 153 14.17 -1.90 -14.39
C ALA A 153 15.52 -1.67 -13.70
N ILE A 154 15.88 -2.50 -12.73
CA ILE A 154 17.14 -2.33 -12.00
C ILE A 154 18.34 -2.53 -12.92
N GLU A 155 18.33 -3.57 -13.74
CA GLU A 155 19.43 -3.90 -14.62
C GLU A 155 19.46 -3.03 -15.88
N GLU A 156 18.29 -2.68 -16.44
CA GLU A 156 18.18 -1.96 -17.72
C GLU A 156 18.19 -0.44 -17.57
N ASP A 157 17.67 0.11 -16.44
CA ASP A 157 17.52 1.56 -16.26
C ASP A 157 18.40 2.12 -15.12
N CYS A 158 18.51 1.41 -13.97
CA CYS A 158 19.29 1.90 -12.83
C CYS A 158 20.78 1.65 -12.95
N ALA A 159 21.20 0.45 -13.41
CA ALA A 159 22.61 0.11 -13.57
C ALA A 159 23.38 1.10 -14.45
N PRO A 160 22.88 1.52 -15.63
CA PRO A 160 23.59 2.50 -16.47
C PRO A 160 23.74 3.88 -15.81
N ARG A 161 22.86 4.24 -14.87
CA ARG A 161 22.97 5.49 -14.11
C ARG A 161 24.06 5.41 -13.06
N LEU A 162 24.10 4.31 -12.30
CA LEU A 162 25.17 4.05 -11.34
C LEU A 162 26.54 4.04 -12.01
N GLU A 163 26.65 3.37 -13.18
CA GLU A 163 27.90 3.35 -13.98
C GLU A 163 28.32 4.73 -14.43
N ARG A 164 27.38 5.52 -14.96
CA ARG A 164 27.67 6.89 -15.41
C ARG A 164 28.11 7.80 -14.28
N ALA A 165 27.47 7.71 -13.12
CA ALA A 165 27.76 8.57 -11.98
C ALA A 165 29.07 8.20 -11.28
N SER A 166 29.41 6.88 -11.24
CA SER A 166 30.60 6.36 -10.55
C SER A 166 31.85 6.26 -11.44
N GLY A 167 31.65 6.08 -12.75
CA GLY A 167 32.73 5.66 -13.67
C GLY A 167 33.14 4.19 -13.50
N LEU A 168 32.43 3.43 -12.68
CA LEU A 168 32.64 1.99 -12.44
C LEU A 168 31.74 1.15 -13.35
N HIS A 169 32.03 -0.14 -13.47
CA HIS A 169 31.23 -1.10 -14.24
C HIS A 169 30.46 -2.06 -13.35
N CYS A 170 29.16 -2.13 -13.56
CA CYS A 170 28.27 -3.08 -12.92
C CYS A 170 28.66 -4.53 -13.25
N GLY A 171 28.64 -5.41 -12.28
CA GLY A 171 29.03 -6.82 -12.41
C GLY A 171 30.55 -7.07 -12.34
N ARG A 172 31.36 -6.03 -12.37
CA ARG A 172 32.82 -6.12 -12.26
C ARG A 172 33.35 -5.35 -11.04
N ASP A 173 32.96 -4.10 -10.90
CA ASP A 173 33.48 -3.21 -9.87
C ASP A 173 32.50 -3.05 -8.71
N PHE A 174 31.19 -3.12 -8.96
CA PHE A 174 30.10 -3.17 -7.99
C PHE A 174 29.01 -4.11 -8.50
N THR A 175 28.10 -4.56 -7.62
CA THR A 175 27.01 -5.46 -8.01
C THR A 175 25.66 -4.97 -7.50
N LEU A 176 24.59 -5.55 -8.08
CA LEU A 176 23.21 -5.19 -7.80
C LEU A 176 22.45 -6.32 -7.10
N GLY A 177 21.50 -5.93 -6.28
CA GLY A 177 20.48 -6.81 -5.71
C GLY A 177 19.11 -6.16 -5.79
N TYR A 178 18.10 -6.98 -5.59
CA TYR A 178 16.72 -6.52 -5.42
C TYR A 178 16.04 -7.32 -4.32
N SER A 179 15.35 -6.63 -3.45
CA SER A 179 14.60 -7.24 -2.35
C SER A 179 13.28 -6.49 -2.16
N PRO A 180 12.17 -6.98 -2.74
CA PRO A 180 10.90 -6.27 -2.71
C PRO A 180 10.41 -6.03 -1.28
N GLU A 181 9.88 -4.82 -1.03
CA GLU A 181 9.16 -4.56 0.19
C GLU A 181 7.75 -5.15 0.11
N ARG A 182 7.37 -5.86 1.17
CA ARG A 182 6.10 -6.62 1.25
C ARG A 182 5.28 -6.27 2.49
N ILE A 183 5.68 -5.23 3.24
CA ILE A 183 4.93 -4.73 4.40
C ILE A 183 3.60 -4.13 3.94
N ASN A 184 2.57 -4.36 4.74
CA ASN A 184 1.29 -3.70 4.56
C ASN A 184 1.19 -2.57 5.62
N PRO A 185 1.18 -1.30 5.22
CA PRO A 185 1.09 -0.18 6.16
C PRO A 185 -0.04 -0.34 7.17
N GLY A 186 0.29 -0.10 8.45
CA GLY A 186 -0.65 -0.29 9.57
C GLY A 186 -0.80 -1.73 10.07
N ASP A 187 -0.16 -2.72 9.44
CA ASP A 187 -0.14 -4.11 9.92
C ASP A 187 0.96 -4.30 10.96
N LYS A 188 0.57 -4.42 12.21
CA LYS A 188 1.51 -4.61 13.33
C LYS A 188 1.98 -6.05 13.51
N THR A 189 1.40 -7.01 12.80
CA THR A 189 1.73 -8.44 12.87
C THR A 189 2.75 -8.83 11.81
N HIS A 190 2.55 -8.37 10.56
CA HIS A 190 3.40 -8.69 9.43
C HIS A 190 4.40 -7.54 9.20
N ARG A 191 5.45 -7.51 10.03
CA ARG A 191 6.51 -6.51 9.99
C ARG A 191 7.67 -6.98 9.13
N PHE A 192 8.62 -6.08 8.84
CA PHE A 192 9.83 -6.36 8.09
C PHE A 192 10.55 -7.63 8.56
N GLU A 193 10.70 -7.82 9.85
CA GLU A 193 11.42 -8.94 10.44
C GLU A 193 10.62 -10.25 10.46
N THR A 194 9.27 -10.18 10.40
CA THR A 194 8.39 -11.33 10.65
C THR A 194 7.75 -11.91 9.39
N ILE A 195 8.06 -11.37 8.21
CA ILE A 195 7.63 -11.92 6.92
C ILE A 195 8.82 -12.48 6.13
N THR A 196 8.61 -13.58 5.41
CA THR A 196 9.65 -14.13 4.53
C THR A 196 10.10 -13.06 3.53
N LYS A 197 11.38 -12.67 3.56
CA LYS A 197 11.93 -11.68 2.64
C LYS A 197 12.43 -12.35 1.37
N VAL A 198 12.01 -11.84 0.23
CA VAL A 198 12.57 -12.26 -1.07
C VAL A 198 13.84 -11.45 -1.31
N VAL A 199 14.91 -12.10 -1.70
CA VAL A 199 16.17 -11.44 -2.06
C VAL A 199 16.69 -12.00 -3.37
N SER A 200 17.40 -11.17 -4.12
CA SER A 200 18.10 -11.57 -5.34
C SER A 200 19.42 -10.83 -5.47
N GLY A 201 20.31 -11.36 -6.27
CA GLY A 201 21.60 -10.77 -6.60
C GLY A 201 21.91 -10.94 -8.07
N GLN A 202 22.83 -10.12 -8.58
CA GLN A 202 23.27 -10.15 -9.96
C GLN A 202 24.03 -11.45 -10.29
N ASP A 203 24.70 -12.03 -9.28
CA ASP A 203 25.39 -13.30 -9.31
C ASP A 203 25.21 -14.05 -7.98
N ASP A 204 25.70 -15.30 -7.92
CA ASP A 204 25.56 -16.17 -6.75
C ASP A 204 26.25 -15.61 -5.50
N GLU A 205 27.40 -14.94 -5.66
CA GLU A 205 28.11 -14.34 -4.53
C GLU A 205 27.35 -13.15 -3.98
N THR A 206 26.89 -12.26 -4.84
CA THR A 206 26.04 -11.12 -4.45
C THR A 206 24.76 -11.61 -3.78
N LEU A 207 24.09 -12.61 -4.36
CA LEU A 207 22.88 -13.21 -3.77
C LEU A 207 23.16 -13.76 -2.36
N ARG A 208 24.32 -14.44 -2.17
CA ARG A 208 24.71 -14.95 -0.86
C ARG A 208 24.91 -13.82 0.14
N ILE A 209 25.63 -12.77 -0.24
CA ILE A 209 25.88 -11.61 0.64
C ILE A 209 24.56 -10.89 0.98
N VAL A 210 23.72 -10.63 -0.01
CA VAL A 210 22.41 -9.99 0.21
C VAL A 210 21.56 -10.86 1.16
N ALA A 211 21.52 -12.18 0.96
CA ALA A 211 20.80 -13.10 1.83
C ALA A 211 21.34 -13.11 3.27
N ASP A 212 22.65 -13.03 3.45
CA ASP A 212 23.29 -12.99 4.78
C ASP A 212 22.98 -11.66 5.48
N VAL A 213 23.01 -10.52 4.76
CA VAL A 213 22.67 -9.20 5.30
C VAL A 213 21.21 -9.16 5.75
N TYR A 214 20.27 -9.50 4.90
CA TYR A 214 18.85 -9.50 5.28
C TYR A 214 18.51 -10.58 6.30
N GLY A 215 19.19 -11.72 6.25
CA GLY A 215 19.05 -12.81 7.23
C GLY A 215 19.50 -12.44 8.64
N SER A 216 20.29 -11.37 8.80
CA SER A 216 20.67 -10.86 10.13
C SER A 216 19.51 -10.22 10.90
N VAL A 217 18.46 -9.78 10.19
CA VAL A 217 17.31 -9.08 10.77
C VAL A 217 15.98 -9.81 10.55
N VAL A 218 15.84 -10.56 9.46
CA VAL A 218 14.59 -11.26 9.13
C VAL A 218 14.54 -12.63 9.80
N THR A 219 13.59 -12.83 10.69
CA THR A 219 13.43 -14.09 11.45
C THR A 219 12.53 -15.10 10.75
N ALA A 220 11.67 -14.66 9.82
CA ALA A 220 10.74 -15.53 9.11
C ALA A 220 11.36 -16.31 7.94
N GLY A 221 12.65 -16.07 7.67
CA GLY A 221 13.39 -16.75 6.61
C GLY A 221 13.57 -15.91 5.33
N ILE A 222 14.52 -16.36 4.51
CA ILE A 222 14.91 -15.71 3.25
C ILE A 222 14.59 -16.61 2.08
N HIS A 223 13.84 -16.10 1.11
CA HIS A 223 13.64 -16.73 -0.20
C HIS A 223 14.65 -16.13 -1.20
N ARG A 224 15.55 -16.96 -1.71
CA ARG A 224 16.55 -16.57 -2.70
C ARG A 224 15.94 -16.72 -4.10
N ALA A 225 15.61 -15.64 -4.74
CA ALA A 225 15.12 -15.64 -6.10
C ALA A 225 16.28 -15.88 -7.10
N PRO A 226 16.06 -16.59 -8.19
CA PRO A 226 17.13 -16.98 -9.14
C PRO A 226 17.68 -15.81 -9.96
N SER A 227 17.00 -14.67 -10.01
CA SER A 227 17.47 -13.44 -10.65
C SER A 227 16.75 -12.22 -10.11
N ILE A 228 17.33 -11.04 -10.37
CA ILE A 228 16.71 -9.73 -10.07
C ILE A 228 15.34 -9.62 -10.76
N LYS A 229 15.25 -9.94 -12.06
CA LYS A 229 13.98 -9.90 -12.82
C LYS A 229 12.88 -10.78 -12.23
N VAL A 230 13.24 -11.94 -11.70
CA VAL A 230 12.25 -12.82 -11.03
C VAL A 230 11.73 -12.20 -9.74
N ALA A 231 12.60 -11.59 -8.94
CA ALA A 231 12.19 -10.93 -7.70
C ALA A 231 11.34 -9.67 -7.97
N GLU A 232 11.69 -8.86 -8.99
CA GLU A 232 10.87 -7.73 -9.46
C GLU A 232 9.49 -8.19 -9.93
N ALA A 233 9.43 -9.26 -10.75
CA ALA A 233 8.18 -9.85 -11.22
C ALA A 233 7.31 -10.35 -10.06
N ALA A 234 7.92 -11.04 -9.08
CA ALA A 234 7.21 -11.55 -7.91
C ALA A 234 6.48 -10.44 -7.15
N LYS A 235 7.12 -9.28 -6.97
CA LYS A 235 6.52 -8.12 -6.29
C LYS A 235 5.26 -7.63 -6.98
N VAL A 236 5.34 -7.36 -8.27
CA VAL A 236 4.21 -6.75 -8.99
C VAL A 236 3.04 -7.72 -9.20
N ILE A 237 3.31 -9.03 -9.31
CA ILE A 237 2.22 -10.02 -9.46
C ILE A 237 1.45 -10.27 -8.15
N GLU A 238 2.07 -10.10 -6.97
CA GLU A 238 1.37 -10.24 -5.69
C GLU A 238 0.19 -9.26 -5.59
N ASN A 239 0.41 -8.02 -5.95
CA ASN A 239 -0.62 -6.99 -5.94
C ASN A 239 -1.55 -7.05 -7.16
N THR A 240 -1.01 -7.39 -8.34
CA THR A 240 -1.83 -7.60 -9.55
C THR A 240 -2.82 -8.75 -9.36
N GLN A 241 -2.40 -9.87 -8.76
CA GLN A 241 -3.29 -10.98 -8.46
C GLN A 241 -4.43 -10.56 -7.52
N ARG A 242 -4.12 -9.77 -6.49
CA ARG A 242 -5.15 -9.23 -5.58
C ARG A 242 -6.10 -8.28 -6.29
N ASP A 243 -5.57 -7.37 -7.11
CA ASP A 243 -6.35 -6.44 -7.93
C ASP A 243 -7.34 -7.16 -8.85
N LEU A 244 -6.87 -8.17 -9.57
CA LEU A 244 -7.70 -8.97 -10.48
C LEU A 244 -8.80 -9.75 -9.75
N ASN A 245 -8.49 -10.32 -8.58
CA ASN A 245 -9.51 -11.01 -7.79
C ASN A 245 -10.58 -10.04 -7.28
N ILE A 246 -10.21 -8.82 -6.87
CA ILE A 246 -11.19 -7.79 -6.50
C ILE A 246 -12.00 -7.34 -7.72
N ALA A 247 -11.35 -7.16 -8.88
CA ALA A 247 -12.04 -6.80 -10.13
C ALA A 247 -13.10 -7.85 -10.51
N PHE A 248 -12.76 -9.12 -10.37
CA PHE A 248 -13.73 -10.20 -10.60
C PHE A 248 -14.92 -10.10 -9.63
N MET A 249 -14.69 -9.84 -8.34
CA MET A 249 -15.79 -9.63 -7.39
C MET A 249 -16.62 -8.39 -7.73
N ASN A 250 -15.98 -7.30 -8.16
CA ASN A 250 -16.66 -6.08 -8.59
C ASN A 250 -17.54 -6.32 -9.84
N GLU A 251 -17.07 -7.10 -10.80
CA GLU A 251 -17.86 -7.49 -11.98
C GLU A 251 -19.05 -8.37 -11.59
N LEU A 252 -18.81 -9.38 -10.72
CA LEU A 252 -19.87 -10.23 -10.18
C LEU A 252 -20.95 -9.42 -9.46
N SER A 253 -20.54 -8.41 -8.66
CA SER A 253 -21.52 -7.56 -7.98
C SER A 253 -22.40 -6.77 -8.96
N ALA A 254 -21.82 -6.34 -10.08
CA ALA A 254 -22.59 -5.68 -11.13
C ALA A 254 -23.54 -6.62 -11.88
N LEU A 255 -23.14 -7.86 -12.06
CA LEU A 255 -23.96 -8.90 -12.67
C LEU A 255 -25.12 -9.30 -11.74
N PHE A 256 -24.82 -9.58 -10.47
CA PHE A 256 -25.79 -10.03 -9.49
C PHE A 256 -26.84 -8.97 -9.17
N GLU A 257 -26.45 -7.68 -9.15
CA GLU A 257 -27.42 -6.58 -9.07
C GLU A 257 -28.47 -6.63 -10.18
N ARG A 258 -28.08 -6.96 -11.43
CA ARG A 258 -29.02 -7.09 -12.58
C ARG A 258 -29.90 -8.33 -12.49
N LEU A 259 -29.47 -9.33 -11.73
CA LEU A 259 -30.21 -10.59 -11.50
C LEU A 259 -31.04 -10.55 -10.22
N ASP A 260 -31.04 -9.42 -9.50
CA ASP A 260 -31.68 -9.24 -8.19
C ASP A 260 -31.18 -10.26 -7.14
N ILE A 261 -29.87 -10.51 -7.16
CA ILE A 261 -29.18 -11.44 -6.24
C ILE A 261 -28.20 -10.62 -5.36
N ASP A 262 -28.22 -10.88 -4.04
CA ASP A 262 -27.24 -10.24 -3.14
C ASP A 262 -25.87 -10.90 -3.29
N THR A 263 -24.87 -10.08 -3.59
CA THR A 263 -23.49 -10.53 -3.78
C THR A 263 -22.91 -11.18 -2.52
N GLY A 264 -23.20 -10.62 -1.34
CA GLY A 264 -22.72 -11.15 -0.07
C GLY A 264 -23.24 -12.55 0.21
N ASP A 265 -24.52 -12.81 -0.10
CA ASP A 265 -25.13 -14.14 0.09
C ASP A 265 -24.49 -15.17 -0.86
N VAL A 266 -24.19 -14.79 -2.11
CA VAL A 266 -23.48 -15.66 -3.04
C VAL A 266 -22.07 -15.98 -2.55
N LEU A 267 -21.34 -14.95 -2.10
CA LEU A 267 -19.98 -15.13 -1.60
C LEU A 267 -19.95 -15.95 -0.28
N ALA A 268 -20.95 -15.79 0.58
CA ALA A 268 -21.10 -16.62 1.76
C ALA A 268 -21.30 -18.10 1.40
N ALA A 269 -22.19 -18.39 0.43
CA ALA A 269 -22.45 -19.75 -0.05
C ALA A 269 -21.22 -20.34 -0.74
N ALA A 270 -20.59 -19.61 -1.67
CA ALA A 270 -19.39 -20.06 -2.37
C ALA A 270 -18.21 -20.28 -1.42
N GLY A 271 -18.08 -19.43 -0.39
CA GLY A 271 -17.05 -19.49 0.63
C GLY A 271 -17.11 -20.71 1.55
N THR A 272 -18.17 -21.53 1.46
CA THR A 272 -18.26 -22.83 2.16
C THR A 272 -17.38 -23.89 1.51
N LYS A 273 -16.99 -23.69 0.24
CA LYS A 273 -16.12 -24.62 -0.45
C LYS A 273 -14.67 -24.42 0.01
N TRP A 274 -14.00 -25.50 0.40
CA TRP A 274 -12.68 -25.51 1.02
C TRP A 274 -11.56 -24.82 0.21
N ASN A 275 -11.65 -24.79 -1.12
CA ASN A 275 -10.66 -24.16 -2.00
C ASN A 275 -11.15 -22.85 -2.65
N PHE A 276 -12.24 -22.26 -2.17
CA PHE A 276 -12.69 -20.96 -2.63
C PHE A 276 -11.87 -19.85 -1.96
N GLN A 277 -11.16 -19.06 -2.76
CA GLN A 277 -10.42 -17.90 -2.26
C GLN A 277 -11.38 -16.74 -2.03
N ARG A 278 -11.44 -16.25 -0.80
CA ARG A 278 -12.38 -15.19 -0.40
C ARG A 278 -11.84 -13.83 -0.74
N PHE A 279 -12.44 -13.19 -1.73
CA PHE A 279 -12.31 -11.79 -2.04
C PHE A 279 -13.69 -11.13 -2.02
N TYR A 280 -13.73 -9.84 -1.84
CA TYR A 280 -14.96 -9.07 -1.73
C TYR A 280 -14.93 -7.89 -2.68
N PRO A 281 -16.08 -7.43 -3.22
CA PRO A 281 -16.15 -6.22 -4.01
C PRO A 281 -15.79 -4.99 -3.16
N GLY A 282 -15.34 -3.93 -3.83
CA GLY A 282 -15.02 -2.68 -3.15
C GLY A 282 -14.13 -1.77 -3.96
N LEU A 283 -13.86 -0.61 -3.39
CA LEU A 283 -12.93 0.37 -3.94
C LEU A 283 -11.50 -0.13 -3.84
N VAL A 284 -10.72 0.06 -4.90
CA VAL A 284 -9.29 -0.31 -4.95
C VAL A 284 -8.47 0.96 -5.10
N GLY A 285 -7.98 1.47 -3.99
CA GLY A 285 -7.12 2.65 -3.89
C GLY A 285 -5.75 2.32 -3.30
N GLY A 286 -5.08 3.36 -2.81
CA GLY A 286 -3.75 3.27 -2.24
C GLY A 286 -2.64 3.21 -3.28
N HIS A 287 -1.41 3.10 -2.79
CA HIS A 287 -0.20 3.20 -3.61
C HIS A 287 0.40 1.85 -4.03
N CYS A 288 -0.26 0.73 -3.72
CA CYS A 288 0.20 -0.62 -4.08
C CYS A 288 -0.77 -1.31 -5.05
N ILE A 289 -1.96 -1.75 -4.55
CA ILE A 289 -2.87 -2.59 -5.35
C ILE A 289 -3.36 -1.87 -6.60
N GLY A 290 -3.64 -0.56 -6.50
CA GLY A 290 -4.09 0.25 -7.63
C GLY A 290 -2.97 0.71 -8.58
N VAL A 291 -1.71 0.50 -8.22
CA VAL A 291 -0.52 1.03 -8.93
C VAL A 291 0.34 -0.06 -9.56
N ASP A 292 0.70 -1.11 -8.81
CA ASP A 292 1.60 -2.17 -9.26
C ASP A 292 1.16 -2.86 -10.57
N PRO A 293 -0.15 -3.07 -10.84
CA PRO A 293 -0.57 -3.62 -12.13
C PRO A 293 -0.10 -2.80 -13.34
N TYR A 294 -0.01 -1.48 -13.20
CA TYR A 294 0.46 -0.60 -14.28
C TYR A 294 1.95 -0.74 -14.58
N TYR A 295 2.75 -1.13 -13.59
CA TYR A 295 4.15 -1.49 -13.82
C TYR A 295 4.26 -2.70 -14.75
N LEU A 296 3.40 -3.70 -14.53
CA LEU A 296 3.40 -4.92 -15.32
C LEU A 296 2.84 -4.68 -16.74
N THR A 297 1.77 -3.87 -16.87
CA THR A 297 1.23 -3.52 -18.20
C THR A 297 2.22 -2.69 -19.02
N TYR A 298 2.86 -1.71 -18.41
CA TYR A 298 3.91 -0.91 -19.06
C TYR A 298 5.07 -1.79 -19.59
N ARG A 299 5.52 -2.75 -18.78
CA ARG A 299 6.58 -3.68 -19.22
C ARG A 299 6.11 -4.63 -20.31
N ALA A 300 4.89 -5.11 -20.22
CA ALA A 300 4.28 -5.95 -21.24
C ALA A 300 4.20 -5.24 -22.60
N GLU A 301 3.72 -4.01 -22.63
CA GLU A 301 3.65 -3.17 -23.81
C GLU A 301 5.04 -2.93 -24.44
N LYS A 302 6.04 -2.60 -23.61
CA LYS A 302 7.45 -2.49 -24.06
C LYS A 302 7.98 -3.79 -24.67
N ALA A 303 7.48 -4.94 -24.21
CA ALA A 303 7.84 -6.25 -24.74
C ALA A 303 6.97 -6.66 -25.96
N GLY A 304 6.07 -5.79 -26.43
CA GLY A 304 5.17 -6.06 -27.56
C GLY A 304 3.99 -7.00 -27.21
N TYR A 305 3.65 -7.14 -25.91
CA TYR A 305 2.54 -7.96 -25.44
C TYR A 305 1.39 -7.11 -24.94
N ASP A 306 0.15 -7.38 -25.38
CA ASP A 306 -1.06 -6.75 -24.90
C ASP A 306 -1.62 -7.48 -23.66
N PRO A 307 -1.55 -6.88 -22.44
CA PRO A 307 -1.95 -7.54 -21.21
C PRO A 307 -3.47 -7.42 -20.95
N GLN A 308 -4.30 -8.02 -21.77
CA GLN A 308 -5.76 -7.87 -21.82
C GLN A 308 -6.45 -8.09 -20.47
N VAL A 309 -6.10 -9.15 -19.74
CA VAL A 309 -6.73 -9.50 -18.45
C VAL A 309 -6.44 -8.43 -17.40
N ILE A 310 -5.18 -7.97 -17.33
CA ILE A 310 -4.76 -6.96 -16.34
C ILE A 310 -5.46 -5.63 -16.62
N LEU A 311 -5.47 -5.19 -17.90
CA LEU A 311 -6.12 -3.96 -18.32
C LEU A 311 -7.65 -4.02 -18.12
N ALA A 312 -8.29 -5.18 -18.36
CA ALA A 312 -9.71 -5.36 -18.07
C ALA A 312 -10.00 -5.24 -16.59
N GLY A 313 -9.20 -5.88 -15.74
CA GLY A 313 -9.32 -5.78 -14.28
C GLY A 313 -9.19 -4.34 -13.78
N ARG A 314 -8.19 -3.61 -14.28
CA ARG A 314 -8.01 -2.20 -13.93
C ARG A 314 -9.22 -1.33 -14.33
N ARG A 315 -9.74 -1.48 -15.55
CA ARG A 315 -10.94 -0.75 -15.99
C ARG A 315 -12.15 -1.01 -15.09
N ILE A 316 -12.33 -2.26 -14.65
CA ILE A 316 -13.43 -2.62 -13.74
C ILE A 316 -13.22 -1.92 -12.39
N ASN A 317 -12.05 -2.04 -11.77
CA ASN A 317 -11.76 -1.45 -10.47
C ASN A 317 -11.80 0.07 -10.48
N ASP A 318 -11.25 0.71 -11.50
CA ASP A 318 -11.29 2.17 -11.65
C ASP A 318 -12.72 2.69 -11.87
N GLY A 319 -13.60 1.90 -12.47
CA GLY A 319 -15.00 2.25 -12.70
C GLY A 319 -15.92 2.13 -11.49
N VAL A 320 -15.48 1.52 -10.36
CA VAL A 320 -16.36 1.23 -9.22
C VAL A 320 -16.86 2.52 -8.55
N GLY A 321 -16.00 3.52 -8.36
CA GLY A 321 -16.38 4.80 -7.75
C GLY A 321 -17.52 5.47 -8.53
N HIS A 322 -17.38 5.57 -9.84
CA HIS A 322 -18.42 6.10 -10.73
C HIS A 322 -19.72 5.27 -10.68
N ARG A 323 -19.60 3.94 -10.62
CA ARG A 323 -20.78 3.07 -10.50
C ARG A 323 -21.56 3.34 -9.22
N ILE A 324 -20.87 3.46 -8.07
CA ILE A 324 -21.49 3.77 -6.77
C ILE A 324 -22.21 5.12 -6.84
N ALA A 325 -21.57 6.15 -7.37
CA ALA A 325 -22.15 7.47 -7.50
C ALA A 325 -23.41 7.46 -8.40
N ARG A 326 -23.34 6.82 -9.56
CA ARG A 326 -24.49 6.69 -10.48
C ARG A 326 -25.64 5.92 -9.86
N GLU A 327 -25.37 4.88 -9.07
CA GLU A 327 -26.41 4.16 -8.34
C GLU A 327 -27.08 5.04 -7.30
N CYS A 328 -26.32 5.86 -6.57
CA CYS A 328 -26.87 6.86 -5.67
C CYS A 328 -27.80 7.82 -6.39
N VAL A 329 -27.37 8.39 -7.51
CA VAL A 329 -28.17 9.30 -8.35
C VAL A 329 -29.45 8.60 -8.85
N ARG A 330 -29.34 7.37 -9.37
CA ARG A 330 -30.48 6.58 -9.85
C ARG A 330 -31.57 6.39 -8.78
N ARG A 331 -31.16 6.13 -7.54
CA ARG A 331 -32.08 5.97 -6.38
C ARG A 331 -32.68 7.30 -5.94
N LEU A 332 -31.89 8.38 -5.93
CA LEU A 332 -32.40 9.72 -5.63
C LEU A 332 -33.48 10.18 -6.63
N LEU A 333 -33.26 9.93 -7.92
CA LEU A 333 -34.24 10.27 -8.97
C LEU A 333 -35.57 9.51 -8.80
N ARG A 334 -35.53 8.25 -8.35
CA ARG A 334 -36.77 7.48 -8.06
C ARG A 334 -37.58 8.05 -6.90
N ARG A 335 -36.93 8.73 -5.95
CA ARG A 335 -37.60 9.39 -4.81
C ARG A 335 -38.11 10.80 -5.10
N LYS A 336 -38.05 11.30 -6.34
CA LYS A 336 -38.49 12.62 -6.80
C LYS A 336 -37.77 13.82 -6.18
N ASN A 337 -36.67 13.64 -5.45
CA ASN A 337 -35.88 14.71 -4.82
C ASN A 337 -34.59 15.06 -5.62
N GLY A 338 -34.53 14.75 -6.90
CA GLY A 338 -33.29 14.61 -7.67
C GLY A 338 -32.40 15.86 -7.77
N ALA A 339 -32.96 17.07 -7.91
CA ALA A 339 -32.14 18.22 -8.34
C ALA A 339 -31.51 19.04 -7.19
N ALA A 340 -31.92 18.85 -5.94
CA ALA A 340 -31.42 19.58 -4.78
C ALA A 340 -31.03 18.65 -3.61
N ALA A 341 -30.70 17.38 -3.93
CA ALA A 341 -30.42 16.40 -2.91
C ALA A 341 -29.01 16.60 -2.31
N THR A 342 -28.93 16.35 -0.99
CA THR A 342 -27.67 16.32 -0.26
C THR A 342 -27.22 14.87 -0.06
N VAL A 343 -25.95 14.59 -0.32
CA VAL A 343 -25.33 13.27 -0.12
C VAL A 343 -24.22 13.40 0.92
N THR A 344 -24.23 12.55 1.93
CA THR A 344 -23.13 12.40 2.88
C THR A 344 -22.26 11.22 2.48
N VAL A 345 -20.95 11.45 2.35
CA VAL A 345 -19.96 10.39 2.13
C VAL A 345 -19.17 10.19 3.41
N LEU A 346 -19.19 8.97 3.94
CA LEU A 346 -18.45 8.56 5.14
C LEU A 346 -17.21 7.78 4.77
N GLY A 347 -16.06 8.34 5.11
CA GLY A 347 -14.73 7.84 4.78
C GLY A 347 -14.15 8.51 3.54
N MET A 348 -12.88 8.89 3.63
CA MET A 348 -12.08 9.48 2.54
C MET A 348 -10.73 8.80 2.38
N THR A 349 -10.26 8.05 3.39
CA THR A 349 -9.04 7.25 3.28
C THR A 349 -9.21 6.10 2.28
N PHE A 350 -8.11 5.59 1.73
CA PHE A 350 -8.21 4.49 0.76
C PHE A 350 -8.58 3.14 1.40
N LYS A 351 -8.42 3.01 2.72
CA LYS A 351 -8.61 1.78 3.49
C LYS A 351 -9.11 2.08 4.90
N GLU A 352 -9.81 1.12 5.48
CA GLU A 352 -10.34 1.19 6.84
C GLU A 352 -9.21 1.31 7.89
N ASN A 353 -9.40 2.21 8.86
CA ASN A 353 -8.56 2.41 10.04
C ASN A 353 -7.10 2.79 9.75
N VAL A 354 -6.82 3.36 8.59
CA VAL A 354 -5.51 3.87 8.18
C VAL A 354 -5.64 5.34 7.79
N PRO A 355 -4.82 6.28 8.31
CA PRO A 355 -4.88 7.70 8.00
C PRO A 355 -4.17 8.04 6.67
N ASP A 356 -4.45 7.30 5.59
CA ASP A 356 -3.80 7.46 4.28
C ASP A 356 -4.86 7.68 3.20
N THR A 357 -4.76 8.80 2.51
CA THR A 357 -5.72 9.24 1.48
C THR A 357 -5.21 9.05 0.05
N ARG A 358 -3.98 8.61 -0.14
CA ARG A 358 -3.36 8.49 -1.47
C ARG A 358 -4.14 7.57 -2.39
N ASN A 359 -4.41 8.05 -3.61
CA ASN A 359 -5.21 7.34 -4.62
C ASN A 359 -6.58 6.85 -4.09
N SER A 360 -7.21 7.61 -3.20
CA SER A 360 -8.53 7.23 -2.69
C SER A 360 -9.59 7.29 -3.80
N LYS A 361 -10.23 6.16 -4.07
CA LYS A 361 -11.33 6.05 -5.03
C LYS A 361 -12.65 6.66 -4.52
N VAL A 362 -12.66 7.14 -3.29
CA VAL A 362 -13.77 7.96 -2.76
C VAL A 362 -13.79 9.32 -3.43
N ALA A 363 -12.64 9.87 -3.82
CA ALA A 363 -12.56 11.11 -4.60
C ALA A 363 -13.35 10.99 -5.91
N ASP A 364 -13.28 9.84 -6.60
CA ASP A 364 -14.05 9.59 -7.83
C ASP A 364 -15.57 9.59 -7.56
N ILE A 365 -16.01 9.06 -6.42
CA ILE A 365 -17.42 9.10 -5.99
C ILE A 365 -17.86 10.55 -5.81
N VAL A 366 -17.08 11.34 -5.08
CA VAL A 366 -17.42 12.75 -4.79
C VAL A 366 -17.47 13.56 -6.08
N ALA A 367 -16.46 13.44 -6.93
CA ALA A 367 -16.40 14.16 -8.20
C ALA A 367 -17.58 13.80 -9.11
N GLU A 368 -17.92 12.52 -9.24
CA GLU A 368 -19.06 12.07 -10.05
C GLU A 368 -20.39 12.60 -9.50
N LEU A 369 -20.62 12.56 -8.18
CA LEU A 369 -21.83 13.13 -7.57
C LEU A 369 -21.94 14.64 -7.80
N GLN A 370 -20.83 15.38 -7.67
CA GLN A 370 -20.77 16.81 -7.93
C GLN A 370 -21.04 17.14 -9.40
N SER A 371 -20.59 16.30 -10.35
CA SER A 371 -20.87 16.47 -11.78
C SER A 371 -22.36 16.39 -12.10
N PHE A 372 -23.15 15.68 -11.29
CA PHE A 372 -24.61 15.66 -11.36
C PHE A 372 -25.29 16.84 -10.65
N GLY A 373 -24.52 17.79 -10.11
CA GLY A 373 -25.05 18.97 -9.41
C GLY A 373 -25.53 18.70 -7.99
N LEU A 374 -25.17 17.57 -7.38
CA LEU A 374 -25.56 17.24 -6.01
C LEU A 374 -24.71 17.98 -4.97
N ALA A 375 -25.31 18.36 -3.85
CA ALA A 375 -24.57 18.85 -2.69
C ALA A 375 -23.93 17.68 -1.96
N VAL A 376 -22.59 17.64 -1.94
CA VAL A 376 -21.84 16.54 -1.28
C VAL A 376 -21.13 17.06 -0.04
N GLN A 377 -21.29 16.36 1.07
CA GLN A 377 -20.56 16.59 2.31
C GLN A 377 -19.78 15.33 2.65
N VAL A 378 -18.51 15.49 3.06
CA VAL A 378 -17.59 14.39 3.30
C VAL A 378 -17.07 14.46 4.72
N HIS A 379 -17.07 13.34 5.42
CA HIS A 379 -16.47 13.18 6.73
C HIS A 379 -15.53 11.97 6.75
N ASP A 380 -14.39 12.12 7.42
CA ASP A 380 -13.48 11.02 7.74
C ASP A 380 -12.82 11.29 9.10
N PRO A 381 -12.80 10.32 10.04
CA PRO A 381 -12.26 10.53 11.38
C PRO A 381 -10.72 10.47 11.43
N LEU A 382 -10.05 10.01 10.37
CA LEU A 382 -8.62 9.74 10.35
C LEU A 382 -7.87 10.54 9.28
N ALA A 383 -8.54 10.95 8.21
CA ALA A 383 -7.91 11.68 7.12
C ALA A 383 -7.51 13.10 7.56
N ASP A 384 -6.33 13.55 7.13
CA ASP A 384 -5.90 14.94 7.32
C ASP A 384 -6.68 15.87 6.39
N PRO A 385 -7.47 16.81 6.91
CA PRO A 385 -8.28 17.72 6.10
C PRO A 385 -7.45 18.62 5.18
N ALA A 386 -6.24 19.01 5.58
CA ALA A 386 -5.36 19.87 4.78
C ALA A 386 -4.81 19.08 3.59
N GLN A 387 -4.39 17.84 3.81
CA GLN A 387 -3.92 16.96 2.75
C GLN A 387 -5.04 16.65 1.74
N VAL A 388 -6.24 16.28 2.21
CA VAL A 388 -7.39 16.00 1.33
C VAL A 388 -7.77 17.22 0.51
N LYS A 389 -7.75 18.40 1.12
CA LYS A 389 -8.02 19.65 0.41
C LYS A 389 -6.98 19.97 -0.67
N HIS A 390 -5.71 19.74 -0.35
CA HIS A 390 -4.61 19.96 -1.28
C HIS A 390 -4.64 18.97 -2.46
N GLU A 391 -4.86 17.69 -2.17
CA GLU A 391 -4.74 16.60 -3.15
C GLU A 391 -5.98 16.48 -4.06
N TYR A 392 -7.18 16.64 -3.47
CA TYR A 392 -8.46 16.40 -4.18
C TYR A 392 -9.36 17.64 -4.30
N GLY A 393 -9.00 18.75 -3.68
CA GLY A 393 -9.89 19.93 -3.61
C GLY A 393 -11.11 19.73 -2.71
N ILE A 394 -11.23 18.59 -2.00
CA ILE A 394 -12.38 18.22 -1.18
C ILE A 394 -12.20 18.76 0.24
N GLY A 395 -13.23 19.44 0.78
CA GLY A 395 -13.27 19.85 2.18
C GLY A 395 -13.89 18.76 3.06
N LEU A 396 -13.21 18.34 4.12
CA LEU A 396 -13.78 17.46 5.14
C LEU A 396 -14.54 18.28 6.18
N LEU A 397 -15.69 17.78 6.61
CA LEU A 397 -16.50 18.35 7.68
C LEU A 397 -16.38 17.50 8.95
N PRO A 398 -16.32 18.10 10.14
CA PRO A 398 -16.48 17.34 11.38
C PRO A 398 -17.89 16.75 11.47
N MET A 399 -18.04 15.65 12.20
CA MET A 399 -19.31 14.91 12.30
C MET A 399 -20.49 15.80 12.72
N GLU A 400 -20.25 16.73 13.61
CA GLU A 400 -21.25 17.64 14.18
C GLU A 400 -21.73 18.72 13.18
N ALA A 401 -20.95 18.98 12.15
CA ALA A 401 -21.28 19.95 11.09
C ALA A 401 -22.03 19.32 9.92
N LEU A 402 -22.16 18.01 9.88
CA LEU A 402 -22.93 17.30 8.86
C LEU A 402 -24.41 17.65 8.99
N ARG A 403 -25.02 18.03 7.86
CA ARG A 403 -26.46 18.29 7.80
C ARG A 403 -27.19 17.00 7.43
N PRO A 404 -28.46 16.81 7.84
CA PRO A 404 -29.25 15.69 7.38
C PRO A 404 -29.28 15.59 5.86
N ALA A 405 -29.04 14.40 5.33
CA ALA A 405 -28.88 14.13 3.91
C ALA A 405 -30.00 13.24 3.34
N ASP A 406 -30.21 13.31 2.03
CA ASP A 406 -31.15 12.45 1.30
C ASP A 406 -30.55 11.04 1.07
N ALA A 407 -29.20 10.98 1.02
CA ALA A 407 -28.47 9.73 0.90
C ALA A 407 -27.18 9.75 1.74
N VAL A 408 -26.79 8.58 2.23
CA VAL A 408 -25.51 8.35 2.90
C VAL A 408 -24.75 7.25 2.15
N ILE A 409 -23.55 7.54 1.71
CA ILE A 409 -22.62 6.55 1.13
C ILE A 409 -21.63 6.15 2.22
N PHE A 410 -21.72 4.94 2.69
CA PHE A 410 -20.77 4.33 3.62
C PHE A 410 -19.60 3.77 2.82
N ALA A 411 -18.67 4.65 2.43
CA ALA A 411 -17.62 4.36 1.47
C ALA A 411 -16.45 3.59 2.09
N VAL A 412 -15.98 4.01 3.29
CA VAL A 412 -14.89 3.36 4.03
C VAL A 412 -15.37 2.97 5.42
N ALA A 413 -15.27 1.69 5.73
CA ALA A 413 -15.87 1.10 6.93
C ALA A 413 -14.93 1.22 8.16
N HIS A 414 -14.58 2.47 8.57
CA HIS A 414 -13.86 2.69 9.81
C HIS A 414 -14.61 2.14 11.02
N ASP A 415 -13.89 1.62 12.00
CA ASP A 415 -14.47 1.06 13.23
C ASP A 415 -15.43 2.04 13.93
N ALA A 416 -15.13 3.34 13.88
CA ALA A 416 -15.98 4.38 14.45
C ALA A 416 -17.38 4.38 13.81
N TYR A 417 -17.47 4.17 12.50
CA TYR A 417 -18.75 4.10 11.80
C TYR A 417 -19.44 2.75 11.97
N VAL A 418 -18.66 1.66 11.90
CA VAL A 418 -19.21 0.29 12.09
C VAL A 418 -19.84 0.16 13.46
N LYS A 419 -19.17 0.67 14.52
CA LYS A 419 -19.72 0.72 15.89
C LYS A 419 -20.98 1.59 15.99
N GLY A 420 -21.05 2.68 15.22
CA GLY A 420 -22.21 3.56 15.13
C GLY A 420 -23.41 2.92 14.44
N GLY A 421 -23.16 2.06 13.47
CA GLY A 421 -24.16 1.26 12.75
C GLY A 421 -25.39 2.04 12.28
N TRP A 422 -26.55 1.38 12.28
CA TRP A 422 -27.81 2.01 11.88
C TRP A 422 -28.20 3.25 12.71
N PRO A 423 -27.98 3.31 14.03
CA PRO A 423 -28.26 4.52 14.81
C PRO A 423 -27.52 5.77 14.30
N LEU A 424 -26.26 5.63 13.90
CA LEU A 424 -25.47 6.71 13.32
C LEU A 424 -26.06 7.15 11.97
N LEU A 425 -26.26 6.20 11.07
CA LEU A 425 -26.72 6.50 9.71
C LEU A 425 -28.12 7.13 9.72
N LYS A 426 -29.00 6.66 10.59
CA LYS A 426 -30.34 7.24 10.76
C LYS A 426 -30.31 8.71 11.19
N LYS A 427 -29.35 9.11 12.02
CA LYS A 427 -29.17 10.52 12.43
C LYS A 427 -28.68 11.41 11.27
N LEU A 428 -27.95 10.83 10.33
CA LEU A 428 -27.44 11.54 9.16
C LEU A 428 -28.46 11.65 8.02
N LEU A 429 -29.55 10.87 8.06
CA LEU A 429 -30.61 10.92 7.07
C LEU A 429 -31.70 11.92 7.48
N LYS A 430 -32.31 12.61 6.49
CA LYS A 430 -33.48 13.47 6.67
C LYS A 430 -34.64 12.65 7.24
N ASP A 431 -35.23 13.14 8.32
CA ASP A 431 -36.36 12.52 8.99
C ASP A 431 -36.13 11.01 9.34
N GLY A 432 -34.87 10.59 9.46
CA GLY A 432 -34.46 9.23 9.76
C GLY A 432 -34.67 8.23 8.64
N GLY A 433 -35.06 8.68 7.44
CA GLY A 433 -35.25 7.85 6.24
C GLY A 433 -34.44 8.36 5.07
N GLY A 434 -34.20 7.54 4.06
CA GLY A 434 -33.38 7.94 2.92
C GLY A 434 -32.75 6.75 2.19
N ILE A 435 -31.65 7.03 1.53
CA ILE A 435 -30.87 6.02 0.80
C ILE A 435 -29.56 5.77 1.54
N VAL A 436 -29.20 4.52 1.72
CA VAL A 436 -27.89 4.12 2.26
C VAL A 436 -27.20 3.21 1.25
N LEU A 437 -25.99 3.59 0.85
CA LEU A 437 -25.13 2.75 0.03
C LEU A 437 -23.99 2.20 0.91
N ASP A 438 -24.06 0.91 1.23
CA ASP A 438 -23.04 0.21 2.02
C ASP A 438 -22.02 -0.47 1.11
N VAL A 439 -20.92 0.22 0.83
CA VAL A 439 -19.88 -0.22 -0.12
C VAL A 439 -19.15 -1.49 0.36
N LYS A 440 -19.09 -1.72 1.65
CA LYS A 440 -18.37 -2.86 2.23
C LYS A 440 -19.31 -3.92 2.84
N SER A 441 -20.61 -3.78 2.65
CA SER A 441 -21.63 -4.70 3.17
C SER A 441 -21.48 -4.99 4.69
N LYS A 442 -21.21 -3.92 5.48
CA LYS A 442 -20.98 -4.02 6.93
C LYS A 442 -22.24 -3.86 7.77
N LEU A 443 -23.31 -3.37 7.17
CA LEU A 443 -24.57 -3.18 7.89
C LEU A 443 -25.38 -4.48 7.95
N ASP A 444 -25.94 -4.75 9.11
CA ASP A 444 -26.90 -5.86 9.29
C ASP A 444 -28.20 -5.54 8.56
N ARG A 445 -28.53 -6.34 7.53
CA ARG A 445 -29.78 -6.22 6.77
C ARG A 445 -31.01 -6.50 7.59
N ALA A 446 -30.91 -7.42 8.56
CA ALA A 446 -32.04 -7.77 9.42
C ALA A 446 -32.44 -6.62 10.36
N ALA A 447 -31.49 -5.71 10.65
CA ALA A 447 -31.72 -4.53 11.47
C ALA A 447 -31.98 -3.27 10.66
N GLN A 448 -32.21 -3.36 9.34
CA GLN A 448 -32.47 -2.21 8.47
C GLN A 448 -33.70 -1.44 8.96
N PRO A 449 -33.58 -0.11 9.20
CA PRO A 449 -34.72 0.71 9.65
C PRO A 449 -35.79 0.88 8.56
N ASP A 450 -37.03 1.01 8.99
CA ASP A 450 -38.12 1.41 8.10
C ASP A 450 -37.83 2.74 7.42
N GLY A 451 -38.23 2.87 6.14
CA GLY A 451 -38.02 4.10 5.35
C GLY A 451 -36.60 4.25 4.77
N VAL A 452 -35.68 3.38 5.08
CA VAL A 452 -34.34 3.34 4.47
C VAL A 452 -34.32 2.42 3.25
N ASP A 453 -33.80 2.90 2.14
CA ASP A 453 -33.51 2.12 0.93
C ASP A 453 -32.02 1.74 0.99
N LEU A 454 -31.72 0.49 1.31
CA LEU A 454 -30.36 -0.03 1.41
C LEU A 454 -29.91 -0.62 0.07
N TRP A 455 -28.72 -0.18 -0.38
CA TRP A 455 -27.98 -0.83 -1.44
C TRP A 455 -26.62 -1.30 -0.91
N ARG A 456 -26.17 -2.45 -1.39
CA ARG A 456 -24.86 -3.05 -1.08
C ARG A 456 -24.10 -3.36 -2.38
N LEU A 457 -22.77 -3.13 -2.35
CA LEU A 457 -21.90 -3.45 -3.50
C LEU A 457 -21.68 -4.94 -3.64
#